data_0716501fd234dfda6640c1aeee92a57b
#
_entry.id   0716501fd234dfda6640c1aeee92a57b
#
_cell.length_a   1.000
_cell.length_b   1.000
_cell.length_c   1.000
_cell.angle_alpha   90.00
_cell.angle_beta   90.00
_cell.angle_gamma   90.00
#
_symmetry.space_group_name_H-M   'P 1'
#
loop_
_entity.id
_entity.type
_entity.pdbx_description
1 polymer ?
#
loop_
_entity_poly.entity_id
_entity_poly.type
_entity_poly.pdbx_seq_one_letter_code
_entity_poly.pdbx_strand_id
1 'polypeptide(L)'
;MKYPLYYLNCDEFENLVVLICNHILGSATIPFAKGKDGGKDGKFIGKANKIPSESNPWNGKIIIQAKHTEKINASCSESSFSRIIEHEVITAIESLKSRSEIDYYILFTNRSLSGIQDYEISKKINDATGIPTILIAEEKIQMYLKEYPDVVRAAELNRLLLPFEFDESDLRDVIIFLHKQIKENKEVVAQAGFEYPGLDKKNELNKLSENYFENVIKKSLEDFDKIRQFLSDSINQDIEEIYADAASEKKKKIALKREQFYE
;
A
#
# COMPACT_ATOMS: atom_id res chain seq x y z
N MET A 1 -6.02 12.67 3.85
CA MET A 1 -5.87 11.59 2.87
C MET A 1 -5.85 10.29 3.64
N LYS A 2 -6.54 9.24 3.18
CA LYS A 2 -6.62 7.92 3.84
C LYS A 2 -6.07 6.89 2.85
N TYR A 3 -5.13 6.05 3.29
CA TYR A 3 -4.56 4.99 2.45
C TYR A 3 -5.45 3.75 2.49
N PRO A 4 -5.81 3.17 1.35
CA PRO A 4 -6.65 1.98 1.29
C PRO A 4 -5.82 0.72 1.61
N LEU A 5 -5.59 0.47 2.90
CA LEU A 5 -4.71 -0.60 3.39
C LEU A 5 -5.18 -2.01 3.03
N TYR A 6 -6.42 -2.19 2.59
CA TYR A 6 -6.96 -3.47 2.12
C TYR A 6 -6.39 -3.92 0.75
N TYR A 7 -5.72 -3.02 0.00
CA TYR A 7 -5.00 -3.37 -1.22
C TYR A 7 -3.59 -3.93 -0.98
N LEU A 8 -3.08 -3.80 0.24
CA LEU A 8 -1.83 -4.45 0.60
C LEU A 8 -2.03 -5.96 0.65
N ASN A 9 -1.00 -6.72 0.35
CA ASN A 9 -0.96 -8.12 0.74
C ASN A 9 -0.49 -8.28 2.20
N CYS A 10 -0.52 -9.50 2.74
CA CYS A 10 -0.12 -9.75 4.13
C CYS A 10 1.31 -9.29 4.41
N ASP A 11 2.26 -9.57 3.50
CA ASP A 11 3.68 -9.25 3.67
C ASP A 11 3.92 -7.74 3.66
N GLU A 12 3.25 -7.04 2.77
CA GLU A 12 3.32 -5.59 2.70
C GLU A 12 2.75 -4.94 3.96
N PHE A 13 1.67 -5.50 4.50
CA PHE A 13 1.08 -5.02 5.74
C PHE A 13 1.98 -5.31 6.94
N GLU A 14 2.59 -6.49 7.04
CA GLU A 14 3.58 -6.84 8.08
C GLU A 14 4.79 -5.89 8.01
N ASN A 15 5.33 -5.64 6.81
CA ASN A 15 6.42 -4.69 6.62
C ASN A 15 6.03 -3.27 7.06
N LEU A 16 4.83 -2.81 6.70
CA LEU A 16 4.29 -1.52 7.16
C LEU A 16 4.23 -1.44 8.68
N VAL A 17 3.76 -2.49 9.34
CA VAL A 17 3.69 -2.58 10.81
C VAL A 17 5.07 -2.47 11.43
N VAL A 18 6.08 -3.17 10.89
CA VAL A 18 7.48 -3.10 11.37
C VAL A 18 8.03 -1.68 11.21
N LEU A 19 7.79 -1.01 10.09
CA LEU A 19 8.21 0.38 9.86
C LEU A 19 7.58 1.33 10.89
N ILE A 20 6.29 1.18 11.20
CA ILE A 20 5.63 1.95 12.25
C ILE A 20 6.24 1.64 13.63
N CYS A 21 6.50 0.37 13.92
CA CYS A 21 7.10 -0.07 15.18
C CYS A 21 8.49 0.51 15.42
N ASN A 22 9.29 0.75 14.37
CA ASN A 22 10.57 1.42 14.50
C ASN A 22 10.45 2.84 15.08
N HIS A 23 9.35 3.54 14.85
CA HIS A 23 9.08 4.86 15.43
C HIS A 23 8.50 4.79 16.86
N ILE A 24 7.55 3.88 17.09
CA ILE A 24 6.83 3.84 18.37
C ILE A 24 7.53 3.00 19.45
N LEU A 25 8.34 2.03 19.05
CA LEU A 25 9.11 1.18 19.97
C LEU A 25 10.59 1.53 19.93
N GLY A 26 11.16 1.67 18.74
CA GLY A 26 12.58 1.94 18.50
C GLY A 26 13.14 1.12 17.35
N SER A 27 14.29 1.54 16.81
CA SER A 27 14.96 0.92 15.66
C SER A 27 15.46 -0.51 15.91
N ALA A 28 15.40 -1.01 17.14
CA ALA A 28 15.73 -2.38 17.51
C ALA A 28 14.56 -3.37 17.32
N THR A 29 13.48 -2.96 16.67
CA THR A 29 12.38 -3.85 16.28
C THR A 29 12.91 -4.89 15.28
N ILE A 30 12.77 -6.17 15.62
CA ILE A 30 13.24 -7.29 14.80
C ILE A 30 12.02 -7.89 14.08
N PRO A 31 11.95 -7.81 12.73
CA PRO A 31 10.95 -8.54 11.96
C PRO A 31 11.28 -10.04 11.94
N PHE A 32 10.28 -10.89 11.82
CA PHE A 32 10.47 -12.30 11.60
C PHE A 32 10.19 -12.67 10.14
N ALA A 33 10.95 -13.64 9.63
CA ALA A 33 10.67 -14.24 8.34
C ALA A 33 9.43 -15.12 8.43
N LYS A 34 8.74 -15.32 7.31
CA LYS A 34 7.60 -16.25 7.24
C LYS A 34 8.01 -17.67 7.69
N GLY A 35 7.28 -18.22 8.64
CA GLY A 35 7.51 -19.57 9.13
C GLY A 35 6.51 -19.98 10.20
N LYS A 36 6.78 -21.10 10.86
CA LYS A 36 6.00 -21.54 12.03
C LYS A 36 6.44 -20.78 13.29
N ASP A 37 6.26 -19.46 13.31
CA ASP A 37 6.85 -18.57 14.32
C ASP A 37 5.94 -18.38 15.54
N GLY A 38 4.88 -19.18 15.64
CA GLY A 38 3.94 -19.13 16.76
C GLY A 38 3.14 -17.82 16.82
N GLY A 39 2.87 -17.18 15.65
CA GLY A 39 2.04 -15.97 15.58
C GLY A 39 2.77 -14.68 15.94
N LYS A 40 4.07 -14.60 15.61
CA LYS A 40 4.89 -13.40 15.78
C LYS A 40 5.26 -12.86 14.41
N ASP A 41 4.99 -11.58 14.14
CA ASP A 41 5.46 -10.91 12.94
C ASP A 41 6.64 -9.98 13.28
N GLY A 42 6.78 -9.62 14.56
CA GLY A 42 7.93 -8.87 15.06
C GLY A 42 8.12 -8.97 16.57
N LYS A 43 9.32 -8.57 17.01
CA LYS A 43 9.72 -8.55 18.41
C LYS A 43 10.56 -7.33 18.71
N PHE A 44 10.33 -6.75 19.88
CA PHE A 44 11.15 -5.70 20.45
C PHE A 44 11.50 -6.06 21.90
N ILE A 45 12.74 -5.83 22.29
CA ILE A 45 13.18 -6.01 23.70
C ILE A 45 13.85 -4.73 24.15
N GLY A 46 13.29 -4.12 25.18
CA GLY A 46 13.80 -2.88 25.76
C GLY A 46 12.70 -1.93 26.18
N LYS A 47 13.07 -0.66 26.34
CA LYS A 47 12.13 0.42 26.66
C LYS A 47 11.58 1.02 25.37
N ALA A 48 10.26 0.91 25.19
CA ALA A 48 9.56 1.51 24.05
C ALA A 48 9.67 3.04 24.06
N ASN A 49 9.57 3.68 22.88
CA ASN A 49 9.62 5.13 22.79
C ASN A 49 8.30 5.79 23.20
N LYS A 50 7.17 5.28 22.69
CA LYS A 50 5.86 5.96 22.75
C LYS A 50 4.70 5.07 23.22
N ILE A 51 4.91 3.80 23.55
CA ILE A 51 3.85 2.84 23.86
C ILE A 51 3.94 2.41 25.34
N PRO A 52 2.85 2.42 26.10
CA PRO A 52 1.51 2.94 25.77
C PRO A 52 1.44 4.46 25.72
N SER A 53 2.40 5.15 26.33
CA SER A 53 2.58 6.59 26.33
C SER A 53 4.05 6.96 26.49
N GLU A 54 4.43 8.17 26.06
CA GLU A 54 5.80 8.68 26.24
C GLU A 54 6.19 8.87 27.71
N SER A 55 5.22 9.19 28.57
CA SER A 55 5.45 9.40 30.01
C SER A 55 5.61 8.10 30.80
N ASN A 56 5.03 7.00 30.32
CA ASN A 56 5.10 5.68 30.97
C ASN A 56 5.25 4.57 29.93
N PRO A 57 6.38 4.50 29.21
CA PRO A 57 6.57 3.51 28.15
C PRO A 57 6.81 2.10 28.71
N TRP A 58 6.34 1.11 27.99
CA TRP A 58 6.64 -0.29 28.28
C TRP A 58 8.14 -0.57 28.26
N ASN A 59 8.59 -1.44 29.15
CA ASN A 59 9.97 -1.91 29.20
C ASN A 59 9.99 -3.42 29.40
N GLY A 60 10.38 -4.16 28.37
CA GLY A 60 10.38 -5.61 28.40
C GLY A 60 10.35 -6.23 27.00
N LYS A 61 9.81 -7.45 26.93
CA LYS A 61 9.64 -8.21 25.68
C LYS A 61 8.29 -7.90 25.08
N ILE A 62 8.28 -7.11 24.03
CA ILE A 62 7.06 -6.71 23.29
C ILE A 62 6.97 -7.56 22.04
N ILE A 63 5.87 -8.30 21.89
CA ILE A 63 5.57 -9.08 20.71
C ILE A 63 4.58 -8.31 19.86
N ILE A 64 4.81 -8.33 18.55
CA ILE A 64 4.02 -7.64 17.54
C ILE A 64 3.39 -8.68 16.63
N GLN A 65 2.09 -8.55 16.39
CA GLN A 65 1.37 -9.35 15.40
C GLN A 65 0.54 -8.45 14.50
N ALA A 66 0.51 -8.78 13.21
CA ALA A 66 -0.28 -8.11 12.19
C ALA A 66 -1.39 -9.04 11.68
N LYS A 67 -2.63 -8.57 11.64
CA LYS A 67 -3.78 -9.30 11.10
C LYS A 67 -4.43 -8.48 10.00
N HIS A 68 -4.03 -8.78 8.78
CA HIS A 68 -4.50 -8.13 7.56
C HIS A 68 -5.79 -8.75 7.01
N THR A 69 -6.57 -7.96 6.27
CA THR A 69 -7.68 -8.43 5.44
C THR A 69 -7.82 -7.58 4.18
N GLU A 70 -8.09 -8.24 3.06
CA GLU A 70 -8.40 -7.59 1.77
C GLU A 70 -9.86 -7.10 1.70
N LYS A 71 -10.66 -7.42 2.71
CA LYS A 71 -12.07 -7.04 2.76
C LYS A 71 -12.21 -5.52 2.95
N ILE A 72 -12.87 -4.87 2.00
CA ILE A 72 -13.21 -3.44 2.08
C ILE A 72 -14.18 -3.21 3.25
N ASN A 73 -13.95 -2.13 4.02
CA ASN A 73 -14.77 -1.75 5.18
C ASN A 73 -14.88 -2.86 6.25
N ALA A 74 -13.87 -3.70 6.39
CA ALA A 74 -13.84 -4.69 7.45
C ALA A 74 -13.82 -4.03 8.83
N SER A 75 -14.52 -4.63 9.80
CA SER A 75 -14.61 -4.12 11.18
C SER A 75 -14.14 -5.15 12.19
N CYS A 76 -13.62 -4.67 13.31
CA CYS A 76 -13.28 -5.50 14.46
C CYS A 76 -14.51 -6.11 15.16
N SER A 77 -15.74 -5.62 14.87
CA SER A 77 -17.00 -6.20 15.35
C SER A 77 -17.41 -7.49 14.64
N GLU A 78 -16.76 -7.83 13.54
CA GLU A 78 -17.14 -9.03 12.79
C GLU A 78 -16.83 -10.31 13.56
N SER A 79 -17.73 -11.28 13.47
CA SER A 79 -17.54 -12.61 14.09
C SER A 79 -16.28 -13.32 13.60
N SER A 80 -15.87 -13.07 12.35
CA SER A 80 -14.62 -13.56 11.78
C SER A 80 -13.41 -13.07 12.57
N PHE A 81 -13.40 -11.79 12.96
CA PHE A 81 -12.31 -11.22 13.74
C PHE A 81 -12.32 -11.72 15.19
N SER A 82 -13.52 -11.86 15.79
CA SER A 82 -13.65 -12.47 17.13
C SER A 82 -13.04 -13.87 17.17
N ARG A 83 -13.24 -14.68 16.13
CA ARG A 83 -12.61 -16.01 16.02
C ARG A 83 -11.09 -15.95 15.91
N ILE A 84 -10.56 -14.98 15.18
CA ILE A 84 -9.11 -14.75 15.09
C ILE A 84 -8.56 -14.43 16.48
N ILE A 85 -9.23 -13.55 17.25
CA ILE A 85 -8.82 -13.22 18.61
C ILE A 85 -8.83 -14.47 19.51
N GLU A 86 -9.88 -15.28 19.48
CA GLU A 86 -10.06 -16.44 20.35
C GLU A 86 -9.09 -17.58 20.02
N HIS A 87 -8.98 -17.92 18.76
CA HIS A 87 -8.28 -19.15 18.34
C HIS A 87 -6.84 -18.94 17.93
N GLU A 88 -6.48 -17.73 17.49
CA GLU A 88 -5.13 -17.46 17.04
C GLU A 88 -4.37 -16.56 18.02
N VAL A 89 -4.92 -15.38 18.36
CA VAL A 89 -4.21 -14.39 19.17
C VAL A 89 -4.01 -14.87 20.60
N ILE A 90 -5.07 -15.29 21.27
CA ILE A 90 -5.02 -15.76 22.65
C ILE A 90 -4.12 -16.99 22.76
N THR A 91 -4.29 -17.97 21.86
CA THR A 91 -3.46 -19.19 21.83
C THR A 91 -1.98 -18.87 21.60
N ALA A 92 -1.65 -17.92 20.71
CA ALA A 92 -0.29 -17.49 20.48
C ALA A 92 0.32 -16.84 21.73
N ILE A 93 -0.42 -15.94 22.41
CA ILE A 93 0.02 -15.28 23.64
C ILE A 93 0.26 -16.30 24.76
N GLU A 94 -0.65 -17.26 24.97
CA GLU A 94 -0.50 -18.31 25.96
C GLU A 94 0.75 -19.18 25.73
N SER A 95 0.96 -19.56 24.47
CA SER A 95 2.18 -20.30 24.06
C SER A 95 3.47 -19.51 24.34
N LEU A 96 3.47 -18.19 24.08
CA LEU A 96 4.61 -17.32 24.35
C LEU A 96 4.83 -17.11 25.86
N LYS A 97 3.75 -16.94 26.60
CA LYS A 97 3.78 -16.80 28.05
C LYS A 97 4.34 -18.05 28.75
N SER A 98 3.95 -19.23 28.30
CA SER A 98 4.48 -20.49 28.84
C SER A 98 5.99 -20.63 28.69
N ARG A 99 6.58 -19.98 27.66
CA ARG A 99 8.03 -19.94 27.40
C ARG A 99 8.72 -18.71 28.00
N SER A 100 7.97 -17.86 28.69
CA SER A 100 8.47 -16.58 29.23
C SER A 100 9.07 -15.66 28.13
N GLU A 101 8.46 -15.67 26.94
CA GLU A 101 8.96 -14.91 25.78
C GLU A 101 8.24 -13.58 25.57
N ILE A 102 7.24 -13.24 26.42
CA ILE A 102 6.38 -12.08 26.25
C ILE A 102 6.11 -11.41 27.60
N ASP A 103 6.19 -10.08 27.60
CA ASP A 103 5.71 -9.22 28.71
C ASP A 103 4.54 -8.34 28.24
N TYR A 104 4.52 -7.95 26.97
CA TYR A 104 3.52 -7.09 26.35
C TYR A 104 3.21 -7.53 24.91
N TYR A 105 2.00 -7.23 24.46
CA TYR A 105 1.54 -7.62 23.13
C TYR A 105 0.93 -6.44 22.38
N ILE A 106 1.27 -6.31 21.09
CA ILE A 106 0.67 -5.33 20.20
C ILE A 106 0.07 -6.06 19.01
N LEU A 107 -1.23 -5.90 18.82
CA LEU A 107 -1.97 -6.43 17.68
C LEU A 107 -2.28 -5.30 16.70
N PHE A 108 -1.78 -5.41 15.48
CA PHE A 108 -2.13 -4.51 14.37
C PHE A 108 -3.18 -5.13 13.48
N THR A 109 -4.11 -4.31 12.98
CA THR A 109 -5.07 -4.74 11.97
C THR A 109 -5.51 -3.56 11.10
N ASN A 110 -5.80 -3.80 9.83
CA ASN A 110 -6.39 -2.80 8.94
C ASN A 110 -7.93 -2.75 9.00
N ARG A 111 -8.53 -3.35 10.01
CA ARG A 111 -9.97 -3.27 10.31
C ARG A 111 -10.30 -1.99 11.05
N SER A 112 -11.51 -1.46 10.84
CA SER A 112 -12.02 -0.34 11.63
C SER A 112 -12.34 -0.75 13.07
N LEU A 113 -12.12 0.17 14.02
CA LEU A 113 -12.27 -0.06 15.44
C LEU A 113 -13.05 1.08 16.10
N SER A 114 -14.12 0.76 16.83
CA SER A 114 -14.79 1.71 17.72
C SER A 114 -14.22 1.66 19.15
N GLY A 115 -14.39 2.73 19.92
CA GLY A 115 -13.88 2.79 21.29
C GLY A 115 -14.47 1.71 22.21
N ILE A 116 -15.71 1.28 21.98
CA ILE A 116 -16.35 0.17 22.73
C ILE A 116 -15.65 -1.15 22.41
N GLN A 117 -15.41 -1.41 21.14
CA GLN A 117 -14.75 -2.64 20.68
C GLN A 117 -13.29 -2.73 21.14
N ASP A 118 -12.56 -1.60 21.13
CA ASP A 118 -11.20 -1.54 21.65
C ASP A 118 -11.15 -2.02 23.11
N TYR A 119 -12.03 -1.49 23.94
CA TYR A 119 -12.13 -1.91 25.34
C TYR A 119 -12.50 -3.39 25.48
N GLU A 120 -13.51 -3.87 24.76
CA GLU A 120 -13.99 -5.25 24.85
C GLU A 120 -12.93 -6.27 24.40
N ILE A 121 -12.28 -6.02 23.27
CA ILE A 121 -11.25 -6.91 22.72
C ILE A 121 -10.01 -6.90 23.61
N SER A 122 -9.52 -5.74 24.00
CA SER A 122 -8.35 -5.61 24.87
C SER A 122 -8.60 -6.27 26.24
N LYS A 123 -9.79 -6.08 26.81
CA LYS A 123 -10.20 -6.72 28.04
C LYS A 123 -10.26 -8.25 27.88
N LYS A 124 -10.89 -8.75 26.80
CA LYS A 124 -11.00 -10.18 26.53
C LYS A 124 -9.63 -10.87 26.46
N ILE A 125 -8.69 -10.27 25.73
CA ILE A 125 -7.32 -10.80 25.62
C ILE A 125 -6.63 -10.75 27.00
N ASN A 126 -6.74 -9.64 27.70
CA ASN A 126 -6.09 -9.44 28.99
C ASN A 126 -6.63 -10.38 30.06
N ASP A 127 -7.96 -10.56 30.13
CA ASP A 127 -8.61 -11.48 31.07
C ASP A 127 -8.22 -12.94 30.80
N ALA A 128 -8.08 -13.34 29.53
CA ALA A 128 -7.68 -14.68 29.14
C ALA A 128 -6.20 -14.97 29.42
N THR A 129 -5.32 -14.02 29.10
CA THR A 129 -3.86 -14.27 29.07
C THR A 129 -3.09 -13.63 30.21
N GLY A 130 -3.63 -12.57 30.83
CA GLY A 130 -2.94 -11.73 31.80
C GLY A 130 -1.79 -10.91 31.23
N ILE A 131 -1.68 -10.80 29.89
CA ILE A 131 -0.66 -10.02 29.20
C ILE A 131 -1.26 -8.68 28.75
N PRO A 132 -0.69 -7.53 29.17
CA PRO A 132 -1.13 -6.22 28.71
C PRO A 132 -1.04 -6.14 27.18
N THR A 133 -2.17 -5.84 26.55
CA THR A 133 -2.31 -5.86 25.08
C THR A 133 -2.84 -4.52 24.60
N ILE A 134 -2.29 -4.03 23.50
CA ILE A 134 -2.77 -2.85 22.76
C ILE A 134 -3.20 -3.31 21.37
N LEU A 135 -4.39 -2.88 20.95
CA LEU A 135 -4.90 -3.05 19.59
C LEU A 135 -4.69 -1.75 18.82
N ILE A 136 -3.96 -1.83 17.72
CA ILE A 136 -3.71 -0.73 16.79
C ILE A 136 -4.43 -1.04 15.49
N ALA A 137 -5.58 -0.41 15.31
CA ALA A 137 -6.47 -0.61 14.19
C ALA A 137 -6.27 0.45 13.09
N GLU A 138 -7.07 0.39 12.04
CA GLU A 138 -6.94 1.23 10.86
C GLU A 138 -6.82 2.72 11.21
N GLU A 139 -7.66 3.22 12.11
CA GLU A 139 -7.71 4.64 12.46
C GLU A 139 -6.37 5.12 13.04
N LYS A 140 -5.78 4.32 13.93
CA LYS A 140 -4.48 4.66 14.54
C LYS A 140 -3.33 4.49 13.56
N ILE A 141 -3.38 3.49 12.70
CA ILE A 141 -2.42 3.32 11.61
C ILE A 141 -2.45 4.54 10.69
N GLN A 142 -3.63 4.99 10.26
CA GLN A 142 -3.77 6.19 9.41
C GLN A 142 -3.23 7.47 10.09
N MET A 143 -3.31 7.56 11.42
CA MET A 143 -2.69 8.66 12.18
C MET A 143 -1.16 8.59 12.11
N TYR A 144 -0.58 7.41 12.32
CA TYR A 144 0.87 7.20 12.19
C TYR A 144 1.39 7.50 10.78
N LEU A 145 0.63 7.13 9.75
CA LEU A 145 1.00 7.44 8.36
C LEU A 145 1.00 8.95 8.05
N LYS A 146 0.19 9.74 8.76
CA LYS A 146 0.25 11.20 8.68
C LYS A 146 1.42 11.78 9.47
N GLU A 147 1.76 11.17 10.62
CA GLU A 147 2.84 11.61 11.49
C GLU A 147 4.23 11.24 10.92
N TYR A 148 4.33 10.07 10.23
CA TYR A 148 5.59 9.51 9.71
C TYR A 148 5.58 9.39 8.17
N PRO A 149 5.86 10.48 7.42
CA PRO A 149 5.88 10.44 5.96
C PRO A 149 6.98 9.53 5.36
N ASP A 150 8.03 9.26 6.13
CA ASP A 150 9.10 8.33 5.77
C ASP A 150 8.60 6.87 5.74
N VAL A 151 7.70 6.49 6.64
CA VAL A 151 7.00 5.18 6.61
C VAL A 151 6.20 5.03 5.32
N VAL A 152 5.46 6.09 4.94
CA VAL A 152 4.66 6.10 3.69
C VAL A 152 5.54 5.86 2.47
N ARG A 153 6.73 6.52 2.41
CA ARG A 153 7.68 6.35 1.32
C ARG A 153 8.32 4.96 1.32
N ALA A 154 8.75 4.49 2.50
CA ALA A 154 9.41 3.20 2.64
C ALA A 154 8.48 2.01 2.34
N ALA A 155 7.19 2.13 2.67
CA ALA A 155 6.16 1.15 2.34
C ALA A 155 5.50 1.38 0.98
N GLU A 156 5.97 2.35 0.18
CA GLU A 156 5.46 2.70 -1.16
C GLU A 156 3.94 2.92 -1.23
N LEU A 157 3.33 3.44 -0.13
CA LEU A 157 1.87 3.54 -0.02
C LEU A 157 1.26 4.54 -1.01
N ASN A 158 2.03 5.47 -1.57
CA ASN A 158 1.54 6.42 -2.55
C ASN A 158 1.00 5.74 -3.81
N ARG A 159 1.51 4.55 -4.15
CA ARG A 159 0.99 3.73 -5.26
C ARG A 159 -0.49 3.35 -5.07
N LEU A 160 -0.96 3.22 -3.82
CA LEU A 160 -2.33 2.85 -3.50
C LEU A 160 -3.33 4.00 -3.70
N LEU A 161 -2.83 5.23 -3.85
CA LEU A 161 -3.66 6.44 -4.02
C LEU A 161 -3.85 6.81 -5.47
N LEU A 162 -3.07 6.22 -6.33
CA LEU A 162 -3.19 6.48 -7.75
C LEU A 162 -4.31 5.60 -8.29
N PRO A 163 -5.40 6.19 -8.82
CA PRO A 163 -6.39 5.43 -9.56
C PRO A 163 -5.73 4.97 -10.86
N PHE A 164 -5.02 3.84 -10.82
CA PHE A 164 -4.39 3.27 -12.01
C PHE A 164 -5.38 2.39 -12.78
N GLU A 165 -6.34 3.03 -13.35
CA GLU A 165 -6.86 2.66 -14.66
C GLU A 165 -6.57 3.86 -15.56
N PHE A 166 -5.30 4.13 -15.85
CA PHE A 166 -4.95 4.93 -17.01
C PHE A 166 -5.16 4.04 -18.23
N ASP A 167 -6.22 4.27 -18.94
CA ASP A 167 -6.31 3.72 -20.27
C ASP A 167 -5.41 4.54 -21.24
N GLU A 168 -5.22 4.02 -22.44
CA GLU A 168 -4.38 4.67 -23.45
C GLU A 168 -4.91 6.07 -23.81
N SER A 169 -6.22 6.32 -23.61
CA SER A 169 -6.86 7.61 -23.89
C SER A 169 -6.50 8.66 -22.84
N ASP A 170 -6.42 8.27 -21.55
CA ASP A 170 -6.03 9.18 -20.47
C ASP A 170 -4.59 9.67 -20.61
N LEU A 171 -3.67 8.76 -20.95
CA LEU A 171 -2.27 9.10 -21.25
C LEU A 171 -2.16 10.03 -22.45
N ARG A 172 -2.90 9.75 -23.51
CA ARG A 172 -2.98 10.59 -24.72
C ARG A 172 -3.51 11.99 -24.38
N ASP A 173 -4.57 12.09 -23.58
CA ASP A 173 -5.18 13.37 -23.20
C ASP A 173 -4.25 14.19 -22.31
N VAL A 174 -3.53 13.57 -21.37
CA VAL A 174 -2.47 14.23 -20.60
C VAL A 174 -1.34 14.74 -21.49
N ILE A 175 -0.89 13.95 -22.47
CA ILE A 175 0.17 14.35 -23.41
C ILE A 175 -0.31 15.51 -24.29
N ILE A 176 -1.55 15.46 -24.81
CA ILE A 176 -2.15 16.53 -25.62
C ILE A 176 -2.29 17.81 -24.77
N PHE A 177 -2.77 17.69 -23.53
CA PHE A 177 -2.89 18.82 -22.61
C PHE A 177 -1.53 19.47 -22.33
N LEU A 178 -0.50 18.68 -21.99
CA LEU A 178 0.86 19.17 -21.76
C LEU A 178 1.44 19.83 -23.02
N HIS A 179 1.23 19.24 -24.19
CA HIS A 179 1.70 19.81 -25.45
C HIS A 179 1.03 21.17 -25.74
N LYS A 180 -0.28 21.26 -25.48
CA LYS A 180 -1.04 22.51 -25.61
C LYS A 180 -0.55 23.58 -24.65
N GLN A 181 -0.32 23.23 -23.38
CA GLN A 181 0.21 24.14 -22.37
C GLN A 181 1.62 24.63 -22.71
N ILE A 182 2.50 23.76 -23.21
CA ILE A 182 3.85 24.14 -23.63
C ILE A 182 3.78 25.09 -24.85
N LYS A 183 2.86 24.87 -25.78
CA LYS A 183 2.68 25.73 -26.93
C LYS A 183 2.14 27.12 -26.56
N GLU A 184 1.09 27.15 -25.71
CA GLU A 184 0.52 28.38 -25.17
C GLU A 184 1.54 29.17 -24.35
N ASN A 185 2.32 28.51 -23.48
CA ASN A 185 3.39 29.17 -22.72
C ASN A 185 4.54 29.68 -23.60
N LYS A 186 4.87 28.99 -24.69
CA LYS A 186 5.87 29.52 -25.68
C LYS A 186 5.37 30.78 -26.36
N GLU A 187 4.08 30.83 -26.70
CA GLU A 187 3.49 32.03 -27.31
C GLU A 187 3.41 33.19 -26.29
N VAL A 188 3.08 32.93 -25.02
CA VAL A 188 3.05 33.95 -23.97
C VAL A 188 4.45 34.45 -23.63
N VAL A 189 5.45 33.57 -23.58
CA VAL A 189 6.86 33.96 -23.36
C VAL A 189 7.41 34.75 -24.55
N ALA A 190 7.04 34.41 -25.77
CA ALA A 190 7.41 35.17 -26.96
C ALA A 190 6.73 36.54 -27.02
N GLN A 191 5.46 36.66 -26.56
CA GLN A 191 4.75 37.95 -26.51
C GLN A 191 5.16 38.84 -25.34
N ALA A 192 5.64 38.26 -24.22
CA ALA A 192 6.04 39.01 -23.04
C ALA A 192 7.43 39.64 -23.15
N GLY A 193 8.18 39.41 -24.21
CA GLY A 193 9.52 40.03 -24.43
C GLY A 193 10.51 39.75 -23.28
N PHE A 194 10.35 38.62 -22.59
CA PHE A 194 11.25 38.25 -21.51
C PHE A 194 12.58 37.75 -22.09
N GLU A 195 13.50 38.69 -22.32
CA GLU A 195 14.91 38.37 -22.38
C GLU A 195 15.40 38.11 -20.96
N TYR A 196 15.72 36.86 -20.63
CA TYR A 196 16.42 36.52 -19.41
C TYR A 196 17.84 37.07 -19.46
N PRO A 197 18.17 38.14 -18.71
CA PRO A 197 19.54 38.67 -18.69
C PRO A 197 20.43 37.65 -17.99
N GLY A 198 21.38 37.09 -18.70
CA GLY A 198 22.40 36.18 -18.19
C GLY A 198 22.35 34.74 -18.71
N LEU A 199 21.49 34.46 -19.67
CA LEU A 199 21.35 33.15 -20.31
C LEU A 199 22.29 32.94 -21.51
N ASP A 200 23.10 33.93 -21.90
CA ASP A 200 23.95 33.83 -23.12
C ASP A 200 24.96 32.69 -23.05
N LYS A 201 25.46 32.35 -21.85
CA LYS A 201 26.28 31.15 -21.66
C LYS A 201 25.47 29.86 -21.50
N LYS A 202 24.19 29.96 -21.13
CA LYS A 202 23.26 28.82 -21.10
C LYS A 202 22.54 28.58 -22.43
N ASN A 203 22.56 29.54 -23.34
CA ASN A 203 22.00 29.39 -24.69
C ASN A 203 22.77 28.39 -25.54
N GLU A 204 24.06 28.16 -25.27
CA GLU A 204 24.79 27.04 -25.88
C GLU A 204 24.33 25.69 -25.29
N LEU A 205 23.97 25.66 -24.03
CA LEU A 205 23.34 24.49 -23.39
C LEU A 205 21.86 24.32 -23.80
N ASN A 206 21.14 25.40 -24.12
CA ASN A 206 19.78 25.34 -24.67
C ASN A 206 19.74 25.03 -26.18
N LYS A 207 20.81 25.33 -26.92
CA LYS A 207 21.02 24.75 -28.27
C LYS A 207 21.34 23.26 -28.22
N LEU A 208 21.98 22.82 -27.15
CA LEU A 208 22.02 21.41 -26.77
C LEU A 208 20.62 20.84 -26.49
N SER A 209 19.65 21.64 -26.04
CA SER A 209 18.30 21.16 -25.80
C SER A 209 17.48 20.92 -27.06
N GLU A 210 17.67 21.68 -28.12
CA GLU A 210 17.07 21.36 -29.43
C GLU A 210 17.75 20.13 -30.06
N ASN A 211 19.07 20.07 -30.06
CA ASN A 211 19.81 18.87 -30.47
C ASN A 211 19.58 17.68 -29.54
N TYR A 212 19.39 17.91 -28.25
CA TYR A 212 19.04 16.87 -27.29
C TYR A 212 17.60 16.39 -27.52
N PHE A 213 16.66 17.29 -27.77
CA PHE A 213 15.30 16.95 -28.12
C PHE A 213 15.22 16.18 -29.44
N GLU A 214 15.91 16.65 -30.50
CA GLU A 214 15.90 15.95 -31.79
C GLU A 214 16.67 14.62 -31.77
N ASN A 215 17.81 14.55 -31.07
CA ASN A 215 18.66 13.35 -31.15
C ASN A 215 18.42 12.36 -30.00
N VAL A 216 17.95 12.82 -28.84
CA VAL A 216 17.71 11.92 -27.68
C VAL A 216 16.23 11.64 -27.51
N ILE A 217 15.38 12.67 -27.45
CA ILE A 217 13.95 12.48 -27.22
C ILE A 217 13.27 11.93 -28.47
N LYS A 218 13.61 12.38 -29.65
CA LYS A 218 13.09 11.81 -30.89
C LYS A 218 13.51 10.36 -31.05
N LYS A 219 14.76 10.04 -30.77
CA LYS A 219 15.26 8.67 -30.77
C LYS A 219 14.62 7.81 -29.66
N SER A 220 14.42 8.38 -28.47
CA SER A 220 13.69 7.70 -27.37
C SER A 220 12.20 7.51 -27.69
N LEU A 221 11.59 8.44 -28.44
CA LEU A 221 10.21 8.28 -28.92
C LEU A 221 10.12 7.24 -30.05
N GLU A 222 11.11 7.17 -30.94
CA GLU A 222 11.20 6.10 -31.95
C GLU A 222 11.42 4.73 -31.28
N ASP A 223 12.22 4.66 -30.23
CA ASP A 223 12.43 3.44 -29.45
C ASP A 223 11.19 3.11 -28.59
N PHE A 224 10.47 4.12 -28.11
CA PHE A 224 9.19 3.95 -27.43
C PHE A 224 8.09 3.44 -28.38
N ASP A 225 8.04 3.92 -29.60
CA ASP A 225 7.12 3.40 -30.63
C ASP A 225 7.46 1.94 -31.01
N LYS A 226 8.73 1.56 -31.05
CA LYS A 226 9.15 0.16 -31.25
C LYS A 226 8.75 -0.73 -30.06
N ILE A 227 8.95 -0.24 -28.83
CA ILE A 227 8.53 -0.93 -27.60
C ILE A 227 7.01 -1.04 -27.56
N ARG A 228 6.30 0.02 -27.90
CA ARG A 228 4.84 0.03 -28.00
C ARG A 228 4.33 -0.94 -29.05
N GLN A 229 4.97 -1.00 -30.22
CA GLN A 229 4.61 -1.94 -31.27
C GLN A 229 4.86 -3.38 -30.84
N PHE A 230 6.01 -3.65 -30.20
CA PHE A 230 6.33 -4.96 -29.62
C PHE A 230 5.34 -5.36 -28.52
N LEU A 231 4.98 -4.46 -27.61
CA LEU A 231 3.99 -4.70 -26.57
C LEU A 231 2.58 -4.85 -27.15
N SER A 232 2.23 -4.06 -28.18
CA SER A 232 0.94 -4.17 -28.87
C SER A 232 0.80 -5.51 -29.60
N ASP A 233 1.85 -5.96 -30.27
CA ASP A 233 1.85 -7.24 -30.99
C ASP A 233 1.83 -8.43 -30.02
N SER A 234 2.50 -8.35 -28.87
CA SER A 234 2.52 -9.38 -27.84
C SER A 234 1.22 -9.38 -27.01
N ILE A 235 0.76 -8.21 -26.56
CA ILE A 235 -0.45 -8.07 -25.75
C ILE A 235 -1.72 -8.30 -26.57
N ASN A 236 -1.75 -7.91 -27.86
CA ASN A 236 -2.92 -8.15 -28.71
C ASN A 236 -3.11 -9.63 -29.00
N GLN A 237 -2.05 -10.45 -29.11
CA GLN A 237 -2.19 -11.91 -29.22
C GLN A 237 -2.79 -12.49 -27.94
N ASP A 238 -2.29 -12.12 -26.77
CA ASP A 238 -2.80 -12.60 -25.47
C ASP A 238 -4.23 -12.10 -25.19
N ILE A 239 -4.52 -10.83 -25.52
CA ILE A 239 -5.84 -10.23 -25.35
C ILE A 239 -6.84 -10.83 -26.35
N GLU A 240 -6.50 -11.07 -27.61
CA GLU A 240 -7.40 -11.73 -28.56
C GLU A 240 -7.71 -13.16 -28.15
N GLU A 241 -6.75 -13.91 -27.60
CA GLU A 241 -7.01 -15.24 -27.03
C GLU A 241 -7.95 -15.16 -25.81
N ILE A 242 -7.70 -14.25 -24.87
CA ILE A 242 -8.53 -14.05 -23.67
C ILE A 242 -9.95 -13.59 -24.06
N TYR A 243 -10.09 -12.68 -25.03
CA TYR A 243 -11.42 -12.25 -25.50
C TYR A 243 -12.12 -13.32 -26.31
N ALA A 244 -11.42 -14.13 -27.08
CA ALA A 244 -12.00 -15.27 -27.81
C ALA A 244 -12.51 -16.32 -26.83
N ASP A 245 -11.78 -16.63 -25.78
CA ASP A 245 -12.20 -17.55 -24.72
C ASP A 245 -13.38 -17.02 -23.91
N ALA A 246 -13.34 -15.74 -23.48
CA ALA A 246 -14.42 -15.11 -22.76
C ALA A 246 -15.71 -14.98 -23.59
N ALA A 247 -15.58 -14.68 -24.90
CA ALA A 247 -16.71 -14.65 -25.82
C ALA A 247 -17.29 -16.05 -26.07
N SER A 248 -16.44 -17.08 -26.12
CA SER A 248 -16.87 -18.49 -26.23
C SER A 248 -17.62 -18.94 -24.98
N GLU A 249 -17.11 -18.64 -23.78
CA GLU A 249 -17.81 -18.94 -22.51
C GLU A 249 -19.13 -18.20 -22.38
N LYS A 250 -19.20 -16.93 -22.80
CA LYS A 250 -20.43 -16.14 -22.77
C LYS A 250 -21.48 -16.71 -23.75
N LYS A 251 -21.05 -17.16 -24.94
CA LYS A 251 -21.94 -17.84 -25.90
C LYS A 251 -22.47 -19.16 -25.33
N LYS A 252 -21.62 -19.96 -24.68
CA LYS A 252 -22.02 -21.22 -24.02
C LYS A 252 -23.03 -20.97 -22.90
N LYS A 253 -22.80 -19.97 -22.04
CA LYS A 253 -23.76 -19.58 -20.97
C LYS A 253 -25.10 -19.07 -21.51
N ILE A 254 -25.10 -18.37 -22.63
CA ILE A 254 -26.35 -17.88 -23.27
C ILE A 254 -27.10 -19.06 -23.92
N ALA A 255 -26.41 -19.99 -24.52
CA ALA A 255 -27.03 -21.20 -25.10
C ALA A 255 -27.68 -22.08 -24.02
N LEU A 256 -26.97 -22.33 -22.90
CA LEU A 256 -27.51 -23.06 -21.75
C LEU A 256 -28.74 -22.37 -21.12
N LYS A 257 -28.73 -21.06 -21.00
CA LYS A 257 -29.90 -20.31 -20.50
C LYS A 257 -31.08 -20.34 -21.47
N ARG A 258 -30.84 -20.42 -22.77
CA ARG A 258 -31.93 -20.57 -23.76
C ARG A 258 -32.56 -21.96 -23.68
N GLU A 259 -31.79 -23.01 -23.53
CA GLU A 259 -32.32 -24.40 -23.37
C GLU A 259 -33.17 -24.50 -22.09
N GLN A 260 -32.78 -23.87 -20.98
CA GLN A 260 -33.55 -23.87 -19.72
C GLN A 260 -34.85 -23.03 -19.77
N PHE A 261 -35.05 -22.23 -20.80
CA PHE A 261 -36.27 -21.39 -20.96
C PHE A 261 -37.29 -22.01 -21.88
N TYR A 262 -36.97 -23.14 -22.57
CA TYR A 262 -37.84 -23.83 -23.50
C TYR A 262 -38.22 -25.25 -23.01
N GLU A 263 -37.81 -25.66 -21.81
CA GLU A 263 -38.37 -26.77 -21.03
C GLU A 263 -39.38 -26.22 -19.96
#